data_4b3dcfea17aa8c8844abb509cee0ebc6
#
_entry.id   4b3dcfea17aa8c8844abb509cee0ebc6
#
_cell.length_a   1.000
_cell.length_b   1.000
_cell.length_c   1.000
_cell.angle_alpha   90.00
_cell.angle_beta   90.00
_cell.angle_gamma   90.00
#
_symmetry.space_group_name_H-M   'P 1'
#
loop_
_entity.id
_entity.type
_entity.pdbx_description
1 polymer ?
#
loop_
_entity_poly.entity_id
_entity_poly.type
_entity_poly.pdbx_seq_one_letter_code
_entity_poly.pdbx_strand_id
1 'polypeptide(L)'
;MDRFERLAGALRRIPGLEVRENEPMKRHTTFRIGGPARLMALPRSRKEAAAAVQAATEAGIAPFFLGNGSNLLVADHGYEGFVLKACGLDQVREVNHRLRAESGITLARLANAALGRGLTGLEFAHGIPGTLGGAVVMNAGAYGGEMVQVL
;
A
#
# COMPACT_ATOMS: atom_id res chain seq x y z
N MET A 1 10.47 28.11 1.36
CA MET A 1 10.50 26.68 1.05
C MET A 1 9.13 26.10 1.41
N ASP A 2 8.41 25.59 0.41
CA ASP A 2 7.11 24.98 0.57
C ASP A 2 7.20 23.70 1.46
N ARG A 3 6.09 23.36 2.16
CA ARG A 3 6.04 22.18 3.03
C ARG A 3 6.33 20.87 2.26
N PHE A 4 5.96 20.78 0.98
CA PHE A 4 6.26 19.63 0.14
C PHE A 4 7.73 19.56 -0.27
N GLU A 5 8.39 20.69 -0.51
CA GLU A 5 9.83 20.73 -0.74
C GLU A 5 10.62 20.25 0.48
N ARG A 6 10.18 20.68 1.69
CA ARG A 6 10.77 20.18 2.95
C ARG A 6 10.57 18.67 3.11
N LEU A 7 9.35 18.18 2.84
CA LEU A 7 9.07 16.75 2.89
C LEU A 7 9.91 15.98 1.88
N ALA A 8 9.95 16.41 0.62
CA ALA A 8 10.76 15.76 -0.42
C ALA A 8 12.24 15.68 -0.03
N GLY A 9 12.79 16.77 0.53
CA GLY A 9 14.16 16.80 1.05
C GLY A 9 14.37 15.84 2.23
N ALA A 10 13.39 15.71 3.14
CA ALA A 10 13.45 14.77 4.27
C ALA A 10 13.39 13.31 3.79
N LEU A 11 12.46 12.99 2.89
CA LEU A 11 12.29 11.65 2.33
C LEU A 11 13.53 11.17 1.57
N ARG A 12 14.17 12.03 0.78
CA ARG A 12 15.41 11.68 0.04
C ARG A 12 16.60 11.38 0.94
N ARG A 13 16.58 11.80 2.21
CA ARG A 13 17.61 11.46 3.20
C ARG A 13 17.39 10.10 3.87
N ILE A 14 16.25 9.46 3.66
CA ILE A 14 15.97 8.12 4.20
C ILE A 14 16.70 7.09 3.32
N PRO A 15 17.68 6.35 3.86
CA PRO A 15 18.46 5.39 3.07
C PRO A 15 17.56 4.30 2.47
N GLY A 16 17.71 4.06 1.17
CA GLY A 16 16.97 3.03 0.44
C GLY A 16 15.59 3.42 -0.04
N LEU A 17 15.02 4.50 0.48
CA LEU A 17 13.67 4.94 0.10
C LEU A 17 13.67 5.55 -1.32
N GLU A 18 12.86 4.97 -2.19
CA GLU A 18 12.60 5.54 -3.51
C GLU A 18 11.53 6.63 -3.39
N VAL A 19 11.86 7.83 -3.93
CA VAL A 19 10.97 9.01 -3.90
C VAL A 19 10.79 9.53 -5.32
N ARG A 20 9.56 9.79 -5.71
CA ARG A 20 9.19 10.33 -7.02
C ARG A 20 8.35 11.59 -6.86
N GLU A 21 8.60 12.58 -7.70
CA GLU A 21 7.81 13.81 -7.80
C GLU A 21 7.02 13.79 -9.10
N ASN A 22 5.81 14.35 -9.05
CA ASN A 22 4.90 14.41 -10.19
C ASN A 22 4.68 13.04 -10.86
N GLU A 23 4.58 11.99 -10.05
CA GLU A 23 4.47 10.61 -10.55
C GLU A 23 3.06 10.33 -11.09
N PRO A 24 2.95 9.94 -12.38
CA PRO A 24 1.64 9.69 -12.99
C PRO A 24 0.89 8.54 -12.32
N MET A 25 -0.26 8.82 -11.70
CA MET A 25 -1.05 7.83 -10.97
C MET A 25 -1.64 6.75 -11.89
N LYS A 26 -1.80 7.01 -13.18
CA LYS A 26 -2.18 5.99 -14.19
C LYS A 26 -1.27 4.77 -14.21
N ARG A 27 -0.02 4.87 -13.72
CA ARG A 27 0.93 3.76 -13.58
C ARG A 27 0.70 2.94 -12.32
N HIS A 28 -0.13 3.45 -11.42
CA HIS A 28 -0.35 2.91 -10.06
C HIS A 28 -1.80 2.56 -9.78
N THR A 29 -2.67 2.65 -10.77
CA THR A 29 -4.09 2.26 -10.69
C THR A 29 -4.40 1.19 -11.73
N THR A 30 -5.34 0.29 -11.43
CA THR A 30 -5.78 -0.74 -12.38
C THR A 30 -6.62 -0.16 -13.51
N PHE A 31 -7.28 0.97 -13.29
CA PHE A 31 -7.99 1.73 -14.34
C PHE A 31 -7.05 2.36 -15.37
N ARG A 32 -5.74 2.50 -15.05
CA ARG A 32 -4.71 3.10 -15.91
C ARG A 32 -5.03 4.54 -16.34
N ILE A 33 -5.77 5.26 -15.52
CA ILE A 33 -6.07 6.68 -15.65
C ILE A 33 -5.65 7.40 -14.37
N GLY A 34 -5.49 8.72 -14.45
CA GLY A 34 -5.10 9.59 -13.35
C GLY A 34 -3.84 10.40 -13.63
N GLY A 35 -3.91 11.69 -13.33
CA GLY A 35 -2.81 12.63 -13.41
C GLY A 35 -1.74 12.39 -12.34
N PRO A 36 -0.76 13.31 -12.22
CA PRO A 36 0.39 13.11 -11.33
C PRO A 36 0.02 13.24 -9.85
N ALA A 37 0.62 12.41 -8.99
CA ALA A 37 0.74 12.70 -7.58
C ALA A 37 1.91 13.64 -7.35
N ARG A 38 1.73 14.68 -6.54
CA ARG A 38 2.78 15.67 -6.27
C ARG A 38 4.04 15.04 -5.70
N LEU A 39 3.88 14.09 -4.78
CA LEU A 39 4.98 13.37 -4.17
C LEU A 39 4.57 11.92 -3.89
N MET A 40 5.46 10.96 -4.19
CA MET A 40 5.25 9.55 -3.91
C MET A 40 6.51 8.93 -3.30
N ALA A 41 6.32 8.13 -2.24
CA ALA A 41 7.35 7.28 -1.67
C ALA A 41 6.99 5.79 -1.83
N LEU A 42 8.00 4.98 -2.15
CA LEU A 42 7.86 3.54 -2.37
C LEU A 42 8.77 2.76 -1.40
N PRO A 43 8.36 2.62 -0.13
CA PRO A 43 9.16 1.91 0.87
C PRO A 43 9.22 0.42 0.57
N ARG A 44 10.38 -0.20 0.84
CA ARG A 44 10.64 -1.64 0.74
C ARG A 44 10.82 -2.30 2.10
N SER A 45 10.80 -1.50 3.17
CA SER A 45 10.90 -1.98 4.54
C SER A 45 10.01 -1.17 5.47
N ARG A 46 9.61 -1.79 6.59
CA ARG A 46 8.86 -1.11 7.66
C ARG A 46 9.61 0.09 8.22
N LYS A 47 10.95 0.02 8.27
CA LYS A 47 11.80 1.13 8.73
C LYS A 47 11.68 2.33 7.81
N GLU A 48 11.77 2.12 6.50
CA GLU A 48 11.58 3.19 5.50
C GLU A 48 10.17 3.78 5.56
N ALA A 49 9.14 2.92 5.67
CA ALA A 49 7.75 3.37 5.77
C ALA A 49 7.52 4.21 7.03
N ALA A 50 8.00 3.76 8.19
CA ALA A 50 7.87 4.49 9.44
C ALA A 50 8.58 5.85 9.38
N ALA A 51 9.80 5.89 8.85
CA ALA A 51 10.55 7.14 8.67
C ALA A 51 9.85 8.10 7.69
N ALA A 52 9.26 7.57 6.62
CA ALA A 52 8.49 8.40 5.67
C ALA A 52 7.23 8.99 6.29
N VAL A 53 6.49 8.22 7.09
CA VAL A 53 5.32 8.70 7.84
C VAL A 53 5.72 9.76 8.85
N GLN A 54 6.81 9.54 9.59
CA GLN A 54 7.32 10.52 10.54
C GLN A 54 7.68 11.84 9.84
N ALA A 55 8.43 11.78 8.74
CA ALA A 55 8.81 12.98 7.98
C ALA A 55 7.57 13.73 7.45
N ALA A 56 6.53 13.02 7.02
CA ALA A 56 5.26 13.62 6.58
C ALA A 56 4.53 14.31 7.73
N THR A 57 4.49 13.67 8.91
CA THR A 57 3.89 14.24 10.13
C THR A 57 4.61 15.53 10.55
N GLU A 58 5.94 15.54 10.56
CA GLU A 58 6.75 16.72 10.87
C GLU A 58 6.57 17.86 9.84
N ALA A 59 6.27 17.52 8.59
CA ALA A 59 5.94 18.50 7.56
C ALA A 59 4.47 18.98 7.60
N GLY A 60 3.63 18.41 8.46
CA GLY A 60 2.20 18.69 8.52
C GLY A 60 1.44 18.21 7.27
N ILE A 61 1.87 17.08 6.67
CA ILE A 61 1.28 16.49 5.48
C ILE A 61 0.80 15.08 5.81
N ALA A 62 -0.51 14.84 5.67
CA ALA A 62 -1.06 13.50 5.82
C ALA A 62 -0.70 12.63 4.58
N PRO A 63 -0.12 11.44 4.75
CA PRO A 63 0.12 10.52 3.65
C PRO A 63 -1.19 9.86 3.19
N PHE A 64 -1.36 9.72 1.88
CA PHE A 64 -2.36 8.83 1.30
C PHE A 64 -1.72 7.46 1.09
N PHE A 65 -2.17 6.46 1.84
CA PHE A 65 -1.67 5.09 1.73
C PHE A 65 -2.26 4.40 0.51
N LEU A 66 -1.40 3.91 -0.37
CA LEU A 66 -1.79 3.25 -1.61
C LEU A 66 -1.27 1.80 -1.62
N GLY A 67 -2.16 0.87 -1.88
CA GLY A 67 -1.82 -0.50 -2.25
C GLY A 67 -1.65 -0.64 -3.77
N ASN A 68 -2.33 -1.63 -4.35
CA ASN A 68 -2.26 -1.91 -5.79
C ASN A 68 -3.12 -0.95 -6.65
N GLY A 69 -3.87 -0.03 -6.04
CA GLY A 69 -4.72 0.92 -6.76
C GLY A 69 -5.89 0.29 -7.50
N SER A 70 -6.39 -0.85 -7.01
CA SER A 70 -7.45 -1.60 -7.66
C SER A 70 -8.87 -1.05 -7.39
N ASN A 71 -8.99 -0.18 -6.40
CA ASN A 71 -10.25 0.50 -6.06
C ASN A 71 -10.04 2.02 -5.93
N LEU A 72 -9.26 2.59 -6.84
CA LEU A 72 -8.93 4.01 -6.82
C LEU A 72 -9.10 4.62 -8.20
N LEU A 73 -9.88 5.69 -8.25
CA LEU A 73 -10.01 6.57 -9.40
C LEU A 73 -9.33 7.90 -9.09
N VAL A 74 -8.40 8.31 -9.93
CA VAL A 74 -7.67 9.57 -9.80
C VAL A 74 -8.01 10.48 -10.98
N ALA A 75 -8.31 11.73 -10.69
CA ALA A 75 -8.64 12.73 -11.70
C ALA A 75 -7.42 13.06 -12.60
N ASP A 76 -7.70 13.58 -13.81
CA ASP A 76 -6.65 13.89 -14.78
C ASP A 76 -5.71 15.02 -14.33
N HIS A 77 -6.20 15.95 -13.49
CA HIS A 77 -5.34 16.98 -12.89
C HIS A 77 -4.42 16.43 -11.80
N GLY A 78 -4.61 15.18 -11.37
CA GLY A 78 -3.76 14.50 -10.40
C GLY A 78 -4.17 14.67 -8.95
N TYR A 79 -3.21 14.47 -8.06
CA TYR A 79 -3.37 14.53 -6.61
C TYR A 79 -2.28 15.43 -5.99
N GLU A 80 -2.67 16.59 -5.50
CA GLU A 80 -1.78 17.59 -4.86
C GLU A 80 -1.38 17.18 -3.43
N GLY A 81 -0.99 15.91 -3.25
CA GLY A 81 -0.65 15.34 -1.96
C GLY A 81 0.56 14.41 -1.99
N PHE A 82 0.79 13.78 -0.84
CA PHE A 82 1.83 12.77 -0.65
C PHE A 82 1.22 11.37 -0.65
N VAL A 83 1.69 10.51 -1.54
CA VAL A 83 1.30 9.10 -1.64
C VAL A 83 2.41 8.22 -1.06
N LEU A 84 2.07 7.31 -0.15
CA LEU A 84 2.94 6.26 0.33
C LEU A 84 2.44 4.91 -0.24
N LYS A 85 3.17 4.38 -1.23
CA LYS A 85 2.80 3.13 -1.90
C LYS A 85 3.38 1.93 -1.18
N ALA A 86 2.52 1.16 -0.51
CA ALA A 86 2.92 0.08 0.40
C ALA A 86 3.26 -1.26 -0.29
N CYS A 87 3.19 -1.38 -1.62
CA CYS A 87 3.37 -2.65 -2.34
C CYS A 87 4.73 -3.33 -2.11
N GLY A 88 5.77 -2.60 -1.71
CA GLY A 88 7.08 -3.14 -1.34
C GLY A 88 7.13 -3.81 0.04
N LEU A 89 6.08 -3.65 0.85
CA LEU A 89 5.93 -4.27 2.18
C LEU A 89 5.12 -5.56 2.00
N ASP A 90 5.72 -6.64 1.55
CA ASP A 90 5.02 -7.82 1.07
C ASP A 90 5.42 -9.14 1.74
N GLN A 91 6.09 -9.06 2.88
CA GLN A 91 6.53 -10.24 3.61
C GLN A 91 5.36 -10.94 4.30
N VAL A 92 5.43 -12.28 4.35
CA VAL A 92 4.47 -13.13 5.05
C VAL A 92 5.20 -14.26 5.78
N ARG A 93 4.79 -14.54 7.01
CA ARG A 93 5.31 -15.66 7.81
C ARG A 93 4.21 -16.28 8.64
N GLU A 94 4.36 -17.56 8.93
CA GLU A 94 3.51 -18.25 9.88
C GLU A 94 4.00 -18.01 11.33
N VAL A 95 3.03 -17.77 12.21
CA VAL A 95 3.26 -17.65 13.67
C VAL A 95 2.07 -18.30 14.36
N ASN A 96 2.28 -19.40 15.08
CA ASN A 96 1.25 -20.09 15.86
C ASN A 96 -0.03 -20.39 15.05
N HIS A 97 0.11 -21.03 13.90
CA HIS A 97 -0.99 -21.37 12.97
C HIS A 97 -1.77 -20.14 12.45
N ARG A 98 -1.15 -18.98 12.45
CA ARG A 98 -1.65 -17.75 11.85
C ARG A 98 -0.64 -17.17 10.87
N LEU A 99 -1.12 -16.42 9.90
CA LEU A 99 -0.25 -15.67 9.01
C LEU A 99 -0.05 -14.24 9.54
N ARG A 100 1.20 -13.88 9.77
CA ARG A 100 1.58 -12.48 9.95
C ARG A 100 2.09 -11.96 8.62
N ALA A 101 1.37 -11.00 8.03
CA ALA A 101 1.66 -10.48 6.72
C ALA A 101 1.77 -8.96 6.72
N GLU A 102 2.57 -8.42 5.81
CA GLU A 102 2.70 -6.98 5.58
C GLU A 102 1.60 -6.48 4.63
N SER A 103 1.22 -5.21 4.75
CA SER A 103 0.06 -4.61 4.10
C SER A 103 0.12 -4.59 2.58
N GLY A 104 1.31 -4.64 1.99
CA GLY A 104 1.53 -4.59 0.54
C GLY A 104 1.47 -5.94 -0.16
N ILE A 105 1.38 -7.07 0.57
CA ILE A 105 1.22 -8.38 -0.05
C ILE A 105 -0.11 -8.45 -0.79
N THR A 106 -0.11 -9.02 -1.99
CA THR A 106 -1.37 -9.24 -2.72
C THR A 106 -2.22 -10.33 -2.07
N LEU A 107 -3.53 -10.21 -2.16
CA LEU A 107 -4.46 -11.21 -1.59
C LEU A 107 -4.25 -12.60 -2.20
N ALA A 108 -3.97 -12.69 -3.49
CA ALA A 108 -3.64 -13.95 -4.14
C ALA A 108 -2.39 -14.62 -3.55
N ARG A 109 -1.30 -13.86 -3.31
CA ARG A 109 -0.09 -14.39 -2.66
C ARG A 109 -0.36 -14.82 -1.22
N LEU A 110 -1.17 -14.05 -0.49
CA LEU A 110 -1.53 -14.37 0.89
C LEU A 110 -2.36 -15.66 0.96
N ALA A 111 -3.36 -15.81 0.10
CA ALA A 111 -4.19 -17.01 0.02
C ALA A 111 -3.37 -18.25 -0.38
N ASN A 112 -2.46 -18.12 -1.34
CA ASN A 112 -1.53 -19.20 -1.71
C ASN A 112 -0.57 -19.55 -0.56
N ALA A 113 -0.13 -18.56 0.21
CA ALA A 113 0.70 -18.79 1.40
C ALA A 113 -0.06 -19.56 2.50
N ALA A 114 -1.37 -19.32 2.66
CA ALA A 114 -2.23 -20.07 3.54
C ALA A 114 -2.41 -21.53 3.07
N LEU A 115 -2.72 -21.70 1.79
CA LEU A 115 -2.88 -23.02 1.17
C LEU A 115 -1.61 -23.89 1.36
N GLY A 116 -0.44 -23.33 1.06
CA GLY A 116 0.84 -24.03 1.20
C GLY A 116 1.19 -24.45 2.64
N ARG A 117 0.45 -23.94 3.63
CA ARG A 117 0.60 -24.24 5.06
C ARG A 117 -0.59 -25.01 5.64
N GLY A 118 -1.54 -25.43 4.80
CA GLY A 118 -2.76 -26.11 5.24
C GLY A 118 -3.69 -25.25 6.09
N LEU A 119 -3.63 -23.93 5.95
CA LEU A 119 -4.51 -22.98 6.65
C LEU A 119 -5.71 -22.65 5.76
N THR A 120 -6.90 -22.62 6.37
CA THR A 120 -8.18 -22.31 5.72
C THR A 120 -8.68 -20.92 6.09
N GLY A 121 -9.70 -20.44 5.36
CA GLY A 121 -10.41 -19.18 5.66
C GLY A 121 -10.08 -18.04 4.69
N LEU A 122 -9.03 -18.15 3.86
CA LEU A 122 -8.64 -17.12 2.88
C LEU A 122 -9.01 -17.49 1.42
N GLU A 123 -9.80 -18.52 1.22
CA GLU A 123 -10.19 -19.00 -0.11
C GLU A 123 -10.93 -17.93 -0.92
N PHE A 124 -11.81 -17.18 -0.26
CA PHE A 124 -12.56 -16.08 -0.87
C PHE A 124 -11.65 -14.97 -1.42
N ALA A 125 -10.50 -14.77 -0.79
CA ALA A 125 -9.63 -13.62 -1.08
C ALA A 125 -8.76 -13.81 -2.32
N HIS A 126 -8.54 -15.06 -2.80
CA HIS A 126 -7.61 -15.37 -3.88
C HIS A 126 -7.94 -14.61 -5.18
N GLY A 127 -9.21 -14.47 -5.51
CA GLY A 127 -9.67 -13.80 -6.73
C GLY A 127 -9.86 -12.28 -6.61
N ILE A 128 -9.74 -11.72 -5.41
CA ILE A 128 -9.91 -10.28 -5.20
C ILE A 128 -8.62 -9.57 -5.59
N PRO A 129 -8.64 -8.64 -6.57
CA PRO A 129 -7.47 -7.84 -6.91
C PRO A 129 -7.16 -6.86 -5.79
N GLY A 130 -5.89 -6.72 -5.44
CA GLY A 130 -5.48 -5.75 -4.43
C GLY A 130 -4.47 -6.30 -3.43
N THR A 131 -4.14 -5.46 -2.46
CA THR A 131 -3.22 -5.78 -1.37
C THR A 131 -3.97 -5.97 -0.05
N LEU A 132 -3.35 -6.69 0.89
CA LEU A 132 -3.91 -6.94 2.21
C LEU A 132 -4.35 -5.64 2.91
N GLY A 133 -3.51 -4.61 2.93
CA GLY A 133 -3.85 -3.35 3.59
C GLY A 133 -5.06 -2.67 2.97
N GLY A 134 -5.15 -2.64 1.64
CA GLY A 134 -6.33 -2.11 0.94
C GLY A 134 -7.59 -2.93 1.22
N ALA A 135 -7.45 -4.26 1.23
CA ALA A 135 -8.56 -5.16 1.52
C ALA A 135 -9.10 -5.00 2.95
N VAL A 136 -8.21 -4.81 3.94
CA VAL A 136 -8.61 -4.55 5.34
C VAL A 136 -9.37 -3.23 5.45
N VAL A 137 -8.87 -2.15 4.84
CA VAL A 137 -9.54 -0.84 4.86
C VAL A 137 -10.94 -0.91 4.24
N MET A 138 -11.09 -1.67 3.16
CA MET A 138 -12.36 -1.80 2.44
C MET A 138 -13.27 -2.92 2.96
N ASN A 139 -12.82 -3.70 3.97
CA ASN A 139 -13.46 -4.97 4.35
C ASN A 139 -13.80 -5.81 3.11
N ALA A 140 -12.82 -6.00 2.23
CA ALA A 140 -13.04 -6.65 0.94
C ALA A 140 -13.60 -8.07 1.12
N GLY A 141 -14.57 -8.41 0.29
CA GLY A 141 -15.25 -9.69 0.37
C GLY A 141 -15.63 -10.24 -1.01
N ALA A 142 -15.81 -11.56 -1.05
CA ALA A 142 -16.27 -12.30 -2.22
C ALA A 142 -16.83 -13.65 -1.77
N TYR A 143 -17.80 -14.18 -2.50
CA TYR A 143 -18.35 -15.53 -2.27
C TYR A 143 -18.81 -15.77 -0.82
N GLY A 144 -19.32 -14.74 -0.14
CA GLY A 144 -19.80 -14.82 1.24
C GLY A 144 -18.72 -14.72 2.32
N GLY A 145 -17.44 -14.60 1.95
CA GLY A 145 -16.34 -14.32 2.87
C GLY A 145 -15.92 -12.85 2.85
N GLU A 146 -15.46 -12.34 4.00
CA GLU A 146 -15.01 -10.95 4.18
C GLU A 146 -13.76 -10.90 5.05
N MET A 147 -12.95 -9.84 4.88
CA MET A 147 -11.68 -9.70 5.62
C MET A 147 -11.87 -9.71 7.14
N VAL A 148 -12.92 -9.09 7.68
CA VAL A 148 -13.18 -9.05 9.12
C VAL A 148 -13.31 -10.44 9.75
N GLN A 149 -13.66 -11.47 8.99
CA GLN A 149 -13.84 -12.84 9.48
C GLN A 149 -12.50 -13.57 9.71
N VAL A 150 -11.39 -13.05 9.17
CA VAL A 150 -10.07 -13.73 9.17
C VAL A 150 -8.93 -12.89 9.78
N LEU A 151 -9.26 -11.73 10.33
CA LEU A 151 -8.32 -10.81 10.98
C LEU A 151 -8.14 -11.08 12.48
#